data_e24e405010ff5ee4e5d7dc29691412ab
#
_entry.id   e24e405010ff5ee4e5d7dc29691412ab
#
_cell.length_a   1.000
_cell.length_b   1.000
_cell.length_c   1.000
_cell.angle_alpha   90.00
_cell.angle_beta   90.00
_cell.angle_gamma   90.00
#
_symmetry.space_group_name_H-M   'P 1'
#
loop_
_entity.id
_entity.type
_entity.pdbx_description
1 polymer ?
#
loop_
_entity_poly.entity_id
_entity_poly.type
_entity_poly.pdbx_seq_one_letter_code
_entity_poly.pdbx_strand_id
1 'polypeptide(L)'
;MHAASQGAKFVNGLTIGILPDNNLHSISEAVDIPIITDMGNSRNNINVLTSDVVIACGMGAGTASEIALAIKNNKKVILLNNNLESQAFFVSLSPQTVFVVNTPETVIEVVKNLLFGSSLG
;
A
#
# COMPACT_ATOMS: atom_id res chain seq x y z
N MET A 1 -9.41 0.47 2.73
CA MET A 1 -9.60 -0.42 1.56
C MET A 1 -10.76 0.03 0.65
N HIS A 2 -11.96 0.25 1.18
CA HIS A 2 -13.13 0.59 0.35
C HIS A 2 -12.91 1.84 -0.51
N ALA A 3 -12.41 2.92 0.07
CA ALA A 3 -12.19 4.16 -0.66
C ALA A 3 -11.17 4.01 -1.79
N ALA A 4 -10.09 3.26 -1.54
CA ALA A 4 -9.07 3.02 -2.56
C ALA A 4 -9.66 2.19 -3.71
N SER A 5 -10.45 1.18 -3.39
CA SER A 5 -11.10 0.34 -4.38
C SER A 5 -12.11 1.12 -5.21
N GLN A 6 -12.91 1.98 -4.55
CA GLN A 6 -13.84 2.86 -5.25
C GLN A 6 -13.12 3.79 -6.22
N GLY A 7 -12.00 4.37 -5.80
CA GLY A 7 -11.20 5.24 -6.66
C GLY A 7 -10.68 4.52 -7.89
N ALA A 8 -10.20 3.30 -7.71
CA ALA A 8 -9.75 2.48 -8.85
C ALA A 8 -10.91 2.17 -9.81
N LYS A 9 -12.08 1.84 -9.28
CA LYS A 9 -13.27 1.54 -10.10
C LYS A 9 -13.75 2.77 -10.86
N PHE A 10 -13.59 3.94 -10.28
CA PHE A 10 -13.99 5.19 -10.94
C PHE A 10 -13.28 5.39 -12.29
N VAL A 11 -12.08 4.87 -12.43
CA VAL A 11 -11.29 4.96 -13.67
C VAL A 11 -11.12 3.60 -14.34
N ASN A 12 -12.03 2.66 -14.08
CA ASN A 12 -12.05 1.32 -14.66
C ASN A 12 -10.82 0.47 -14.34
N GLY A 13 -10.20 0.71 -13.18
CA GLY A 13 -9.09 -0.10 -12.71
C GLY A 13 -9.57 -1.44 -12.14
N LEU A 14 -8.68 -2.40 -12.10
CA LEU A 14 -8.93 -3.71 -11.48
C LEU A 14 -8.59 -3.65 -10.00
N THR A 15 -9.46 -4.19 -9.14
CA THR A 15 -9.22 -4.22 -7.70
C THR A 15 -9.20 -5.66 -7.20
N ILE A 16 -8.18 -5.96 -6.38
CA ILE A 16 -8.02 -7.26 -5.73
C ILE A 16 -8.00 -7.01 -4.23
N GLY A 17 -8.90 -7.66 -3.52
CA GLY A 17 -8.97 -7.55 -2.06
C GLY A 17 -8.44 -8.81 -1.40
N ILE A 18 -7.41 -8.66 -0.59
CA ILE A 18 -6.85 -9.76 0.20
C ILE A 18 -7.51 -9.73 1.56
N LEU A 19 -8.38 -10.68 1.83
CA LEU A 19 -9.25 -10.68 3.01
C LEU A 19 -8.63 -11.50 4.14
N PRO A 20 -8.74 -11.02 5.39
CA PRO A 20 -8.19 -11.75 6.54
C PRO A 20 -9.04 -12.93 6.98
N ASP A 21 -10.34 -12.91 6.67
CA ASP A 21 -11.32 -13.86 7.17
C ASP A 21 -11.48 -15.06 6.23
N ASN A 22 -12.35 -15.99 6.63
CA ASN A 22 -12.66 -17.17 5.82
C ASN A 22 -13.95 -17.02 5.02
N ASN A 23 -14.45 -15.79 4.88
CA ASN A 23 -15.72 -15.51 4.20
C ASN A 23 -15.70 -14.12 3.55
N LEU A 24 -16.78 -13.76 2.87
CA LEU A 24 -16.93 -12.51 2.14
C LEU A 24 -17.81 -11.48 2.84
N HIS A 25 -18.14 -11.67 4.13
CA HIS A 25 -19.14 -10.85 4.82
C HIS A 25 -18.77 -9.37 4.92
N SER A 26 -17.48 -9.03 5.01
CA SER A 26 -17.04 -7.65 5.15
C SER A 26 -16.40 -7.08 3.89
N ILE A 27 -16.60 -7.71 2.75
CA ILE A 27 -15.98 -7.26 1.50
C ILE A 27 -16.63 -5.98 0.99
N SER A 28 -15.81 -5.09 0.43
CA SER A 28 -16.29 -3.91 -0.29
C SER A 28 -16.85 -4.32 -1.65
N GLU A 29 -17.96 -3.69 -2.05
CA GLU A 29 -18.55 -3.89 -3.39
C GLU A 29 -17.60 -3.47 -4.52
N ALA A 30 -16.63 -2.61 -4.21
CA ALA A 30 -15.66 -2.12 -5.19
C ALA A 30 -14.51 -3.09 -5.45
N VAL A 31 -14.46 -4.23 -4.77
CA VAL A 31 -13.44 -5.25 -5.00
C VAL A 31 -13.89 -6.19 -6.12
N ASP A 32 -13.08 -6.29 -7.17
CA ASP A 32 -13.37 -7.18 -8.29
C ASP A 32 -13.03 -8.64 -7.98
N ILE A 33 -11.85 -8.86 -7.42
CA ILE A 33 -11.34 -10.20 -7.13
C ILE A 33 -11.06 -10.31 -5.64
N PRO A 34 -11.90 -11.02 -4.89
CA PRO A 34 -11.62 -11.28 -3.47
C PRO A 34 -10.73 -12.52 -3.33
N ILE A 35 -9.73 -12.42 -2.48
CA ILE A 35 -8.89 -13.56 -2.10
C ILE A 35 -9.09 -13.82 -0.63
N ILE A 36 -9.71 -14.94 -0.31
CA ILE A 36 -10.00 -15.37 1.06
C ILE A 36 -8.79 -16.11 1.59
N THR A 37 -8.20 -15.63 2.68
CA THR A 37 -6.99 -16.23 3.21
C THR A 37 -7.18 -16.95 4.54
N ASP A 38 -8.13 -16.53 5.34
CA ASP A 38 -8.31 -17.00 6.74
C ASP A 38 -7.02 -16.88 7.55
N MET A 39 -6.16 -15.91 7.19
CA MET A 39 -4.85 -15.76 7.80
C MET A 39 -4.76 -14.58 8.78
N GLY A 40 -5.86 -13.83 8.94
CA GLY A 40 -5.87 -12.65 9.80
C GLY A 40 -4.76 -11.68 9.42
N ASN A 41 -3.98 -11.25 10.39
CA ASN A 41 -2.91 -10.28 10.16
C ASN A 41 -1.76 -10.83 9.32
N SER A 42 -1.62 -12.14 9.20
CA SER A 42 -0.56 -12.74 8.39
C SER A 42 -0.73 -12.44 6.90
N ARG A 43 -1.94 -12.05 6.46
CA ARG A 43 -2.17 -11.63 5.07
C ARG A 43 -1.37 -10.37 4.69
N ASN A 44 -0.90 -9.60 5.66
CA ASN A 44 -0.09 -8.42 5.39
C ASN A 44 1.18 -8.78 4.61
N ASN A 45 1.73 -9.95 4.88
CA ASN A 45 2.89 -10.43 4.14
C ASN A 45 2.56 -10.71 2.67
N ILE A 46 1.36 -11.25 2.41
CA ILE A 46 0.90 -11.47 1.04
C ILE A 46 0.75 -10.14 0.31
N ASN A 47 0.12 -9.15 0.93
CA ASN A 47 -0.06 -7.83 0.36
C ASN A 47 1.28 -7.22 -0.06
N VAL A 48 2.24 -7.25 0.84
CA VAL A 48 3.53 -6.61 0.64
C VAL A 48 4.35 -7.34 -0.43
N LEU A 49 4.45 -8.66 -0.33
CA LEU A 49 5.29 -9.43 -1.25
C LEU A 49 4.73 -9.45 -2.68
N THR A 50 3.42 -9.34 -2.83
CA THR A 50 2.77 -9.33 -4.14
C THR A 50 2.83 -7.94 -4.80
N SER A 51 3.03 -6.89 -4.03
CA SER A 51 3.03 -5.52 -4.54
C SER A 51 4.36 -5.11 -5.15
N ASP A 52 4.31 -4.31 -6.20
CA ASP A 52 5.49 -3.65 -6.75
C ASP A 52 5.85 -2.40 -5.97
N VAL A 53 4.82 -1.68 -5.51
CA VAL A 53 4.97 -0.48 -4.67
C VAL A 53 3.89 -0.54 -3.60
N VAL A 54 4.27 -0.23 -2.37
CA VAL A 54 3.34 -0.18 -1.23
C VAL A 54 3.01 1.28 -0.95
N ILE A 55 1.73 1.61 -0.88
CA ILE A 55 1.26 2.96 -0.53
C ILE A 55 0.56 2.86 0.82
N ALA A 56 1.11 3.54 1.82
CA ALA A 56 0.55 3.56 3.17
C ALA A 56 -0.22 4.85 3.38
N CYS A 57 -1.54 4.73 3.51
CA CYS A 57 -2.43 5.87 3.75
C CYS A 57 -2.74 5.95 5.24
N GLY A 58 -2.25 7.00 5.90
CA GLY A 58 -2.40 7.13 7.34
C GLY A 58 -1.46 6.22 8.12
N MET A 59 -1.73 6.03 9.41
CA MET A 59 -0.87 5.22 10.27
C MET A 59 -1.69 4.55 11.37
N GLY A 60 -1.46 3.27 11.53
CA GLY A 60 -1.98 2.45 12.60
C GLY A 60 -1.07 1.24 12.73
N ALA A 61 -1.32 0.37 13.69
CA ALA A 61 -0.45 -0.78 13.94
C ALA A 61 -0.36 -1.71 12.71
N GLY A 62 -1.49 -1.95 12.05
CA GLY A 62 -1.51 -2.77 10.84
C GLY A 62 -0.70 -2.15 9.70
N THR A 63 -0.91 -0.85 9.46
CA THR A 63 -0.17 -0.11 8.45
C THR A 63 1.33 -0.12 8.77
N ALA A 64 1.70 0.11 10.03
CA ALA A 64 3.09 0.08 10.45
C ALA A 64 3.73 -1.28 10.18
N SER A 65 2.99 -2.37 10.44
CA SER A 65 3.49 -3.72 10.18
C SER A 65 3.76 -3.95 8.69
N GLU A 66 2.87 -3.45 7.83
CA GLU A 66 3.04 -3.58 6.37
C GLU A 66 4.23 -2.77 5.88
N ILE A 67 4.42 -1.56 6.41
CA ILE A 67 5.59 -0.74 6.07
C ILE A 67 6.88 -1.46 6.48
N ALA A 68 6.92 -2.00 7.69
CA ALA A 68 8.09 -2.71 8.18
C ALA A 68 8.40 -3.96 7.33
N LEU A 69 7.37 -4.71 6.95
CA LEU A 69 7.54 -5.87 6.06
C LEU A 69 8.06 -5.45 4.68
N ALA A 70 7.55 -4.33 4.15
CA ALA A 70 8.00 -3.81 2.86
C ALA A 70 9.48 -3.44 2.92
N ILE A 71 9.89 -2.73 3.95
CA ILE A 71 11.29 -2.36 4.15
C ILE A 71 12.17 -3.61 4.25
N LYS A 72 11.75 -4.57 5.05
CA LYS A 72 12.49 -5.82 5.23
C LYS A 72 12.68 -6.57 3.92
N ASN A 73 11.70 -6.51 3.03
CA ASN A 73 11.73 -7.19 1.74
C ASN A 73 12.20 -6.29 0.59
N ASN A 74 12.77 -5.16 0.91
CA ASN A 74 13.35 -4.22 -0.05
C ASN A 74 12.35 -3.69 -1.08
N LYS A 75 11.10 -3.52 -0.68
CA LYS A 75 10.04 -2.93 -1.50
C LYS A 75 10.04 -1.43 -1.32
N LYS A 76 9.64 -0.70 -2.36
CA LYS A 76 9.45 0.75 -2.28
C LYS A 76 8.14 1.05 -1.55
N VAL A 77 8.19 2.01 -0.63
CA VAL A 77 7.04 2.40 0.18
C VAL A 77 6.82 3.90 0.08
N ILE A 78 5.58 4.30 -0.15
CA ILE A 78 5.19 5.71 -0.18
C ILE A 78 4.32 5.97 1.04
N LEU A 79 4.71 6.94 1.87
CA LEU A 79 3.95 7.34 3.05
C LEU A 79 3.12 8.57 2.72
N LEU A 80 1.80 8.44 2.83
CA LEU A 80 0.84 9.52 2.58
C LEU A 80 0.02 9.79 3.83
N ASN A 81 -0.02 11.06 4.27
CA ASN A 81 -0.80 11.51 5.42
C ASN A 81 -0.40 10.83 6.73
N ASN A 82 0.90 10.65 6.94
CA ASN A 82 1.44 10.09 8.17
C ASN A 82 1.93 11.21 9.08
N ASN A 83 2.03 10.93 10.38
CA ASN A 83 2.58 11.90 11.31
C ASN A 83 4.11 11.99 11.19
N LEU A 84 4.68 13.07 11.74
CA LEU A 84 6.11 13.33 11.59
C LEU A 84 6.97 12.26 12.26
N GLU A 85 6.52 11.73 13.39
CA GLU A 85 7.26 10.69 14.11
C GLU A 85 7.37 9.41 13.29
N SER A 86 6.28 8.98 12.65
CA SER A 86 6.26 7.80 11.79
C SER A 86 7.15 8.00 10.57
N GLN A 87 7.04 9.17 9.94
CA GLN A 87 7.87 9.50 8.79
C GLN A 87 9.36 9.41 9.15
N ALA A 88 9.76 10.05 10.24
CA ALA A 88 11.15 10.07 10.67
C ALA A 88 11.65 8.67 10.96
N PHE A 89 10.86 7.85 11.65
CA PHE A 89 11.24 6.49 12.00
C PHE A 89 11.49 5.63 10.77
N PHE A 90 10.52 5.57 9.86
CA PHE A 90 10.62 4.70 8.69
C PHE A 90 11.64 5.19 7.68
N VAL A 91 11.78 6.51 7.50
CA VAL A 91 12.83 7.05 6.64
C VAL A 91 14.22 6.71 7.23
N SER A 92 14.38 6.76 8.56
CA SER A 92 15.65 6.42 9.18
C SER A 92 16.01 4.95 8.97
N LEU A 93 15.01 4.06 8.92
CA LEU A 93 15.24 2.64 8.66
C LEU A 93 15.71 2.38 7.23
N SER A 94 15.14 3.09 6.26
CA SER A 94 15.44 2.81 4.85
C SER A 94 15.26 4.07 4.00
N PRO A 95 16.21 5.00 4.06
CA PRO A 95 16.07 6.26 3.31
C PRO A 95 16.02 6.10 1.80
N GLN A 96 16.51 4.97 1.25
CA GLN A 96 16.49 4.74 -0.20
C GLN A 96 15.16 4.15 -0.69
N THR A 97 14.34 3.58 0.18
CA THR A 97 13.11 2.88 -0.24
C THR A 97 11.84 3.52 0.30
N VAL A 98 11.93 4.46 1.23
CA VAL A 98 10.78 5.12 1.84
C VAL A 98 10.67 6.54 1.30
N PHE A 99 9.50 6.87 0.73
CA PHE A 99 9.20 8.17 0.14
C PHE A 99 8.04 8.81 0.89
N VAL A 100 8.18 10.08 1.27
CA VAL A 100 7.15 10.81 2.01
C VAL A 100 6.49 11.81 1.06
N VAL A 101 5.16 11.76 0.96
CA VAL A 101 4.40 12.68 0.11
C VAL A 101 3.19 13.20 0.85
N ASN A 102 2.64 14.31 0.38
CA ASN A 102 1.54 15.01 1.06
C ASN A 102 0.22 14.97 0.30
N THR A 103 0.22 14.59 -0.97
CA THR A 103 -1.00 14.58 -1.79
C THR A 103 -1.10 13.30 -2.60
N PRO A 104 -2.33 12.85 -2.93
CA PRO A 104 -2.51 11.69 -3.82
C PRO A 104 -1.88 11.91 -5.20
N GLU A 105 -1.88 13.14 -5.71
CA GLU A 105 -1.28 13.46 -6.99
C GLU A 105 0.22 13.18 -6.98
N THR A 106 0.90 13.55 -5.90
CA THR A 106 2.33 13.27 -5.75
C THR A 106 2.60 11.77 -5.61
N VAL A 107 1.70 11.02 -4.96
CA VAL A 107 1.79 9.56 -4.90
C VAL A 107 1.88 8.99 -6.32
N ILE A 108 0.98 9.43 -7.20
CA ILE A 108 0.93 8.92 -8.57
C ILE A 108 2.22 9.24 -9.33
N GLU A 109 2.75 10.45 -9.16
CA GLU A 109 4.03 10.81 -9.78
C GLU A 109 5.16 9.90 -9.33
N VAL A 110 5.25 9.64 -8.02
CA VAL A 110 6.30 8.77 -7.48
C VAL A 110 6.13 7.34 -7.98
N VAL A 111 4.89 6.82 -8.00
CA VAL A 111 4.61 5.47 -8.51
C VAL A 111 5.07 5.35 -9.97
N LYS A 112 4.72 6.33 -10.81
CA LYS A 112 5.12 6.31 -12.21
C LYS A 112 6.63 6.29 -12.36
N ASN A 113 7.34 7.10 -11.59
CA ASN A 113 8.79 7.12 -11.64
C ASN A 113 9.40 5.80 -11.19
N LEU A 114 8.84 5.19 -10.14
CA LEU A 114 9.34 3.91 -9.61
C LEU A 114 9.10 2.75 -10.57
N LEU A 115 7.94 2.72 -11.23
CA LEU A 115 7.57 1.61 -12.11
C LEU A 115 8.11 1.76 -13.53
N PHE A 116 8.17 2.99 -14.07
CA PHE A 116 8.47 3.22 -15.47
C PHE A 116 9.74 4.02 -15.68
N GLY A 117 10.44 4.37 -14.62
CA GLY A 117 11.61 5.23 -14.67
C GLY A 117 11.24 6.70 -14.84
N SER A 118 12.21 7.57 -14.55
CA SER A 118 12.00 9.02 -14.66
C SER A 118 12.24 9.52 -16.06
N SER A 119 12.30 8.89 -16.90
CA SER A 119 12.43 9.18 -18.26
C SER A 119 13.29 10.10 -18.81
N LEU A 120 13.29 10.06 -18.33
CA LEU A 120 13.53 10.51 -18.80
C LEU A 120 13.92 11.14 -19.07
N GLY A 121 13.82 10.66 -18.62
CA GLY A 121 14.67 11.28 -19.15
C GLY A 121 15.06 12.14 -19.16
#